data_f87e025437b357904139fa669d9890f9
#
_entry.id   f87e025437b357904139fa669d9890f9
#
_cell.length_a   1.000
_cell.length_b   1.000
_cell.length_c   1.000
_cell.angle_alpha   90.00
_cell.angle_beta   90.00
_cell.angle_gamma   90.00
#
_symmetry.space_group_name_H-M   'P 1'
#
loop_
_entity.id
_entity.type
_entity.pdbx_description
1 polymer ?
#
loop_
_entity_poly.entity_id
_entity_poly.type
_entity_poly.pdbx_seq_one_letter_code
_entity_poly.pdbx_strand_id
1 'polypeptide(L)'
;MNLKIFETPRLRIRPSVWDDVETFFQWEQQPAVTEFFSIRDGQTMEETARKFLKDQENPNAEQFTILLKTPDLQGLPATQSAQDAANVPQSSDAQDTRASLQKIGRIVLADIEHGWKGELWRIYIADSALRGQGLGREAMRAMMEHCFRDLALERLYLDHYTGNPAAYLYQSLGFQYEGVLRRNCRKNGVLYDVHL
;
A
#
# COMPACT_ATOMS: atom_id res chain seq x y z
N MET A 1 2.42 -10.91 -18.44
CA MET A 1 2.42 -11.23 -17.00
C MET A 1 0.98 -11.25 -16.50
N ASN A 2 0.56 -12.31 -15.84
CA ASN A 2 -0.77 -12.37 -15.23
C ASN A 2 -0.77 -11.41 -14.04
N LEU A 3 -1.52 -10.33 -14.14
CA LEU A 3 -1.68 -9.34 -13.05
C LEU A 3 -2.35 -10.03 -11.87
N LYS A 4 -1.58 -10.35 -10.83
CA LYS A 4 -2.11 -11.03 -9.66
C LYS A 4 -2.85 -10.03 -8.76
N ILE A 5 -4.13 -10.32 -8.49
CA ILE A 5 -4.97 -9.57 -7.55
C ILE A 5 -5.17 -10.44 -6.31
N PHE A 6 -5.00 -9.84 -5.14
CA PHE A 6 -5.23 -10.52 -3.86
C PHE A 6 -6.53 -10.00 -3.25
N GLU A 7 -7.40 -10.93 -2.92
CA GLU A 7 -8.67 -10.65 -2.26
C GLU A 7 -8.60 -11.07 -0.80
N THR A 8 -8.93 -10.16 0.10
CA THR A 8 -9.09 -10.42 1.52
C THR A 8 -10.52 -10.05 1.95
N PRO A 9 -10.94 -10.27 3.19
CA PRO A 9 -12.29 -9.88 3.62
C PRO A 9 -12.63 -8.42 3.38
N ARG A 10 -11.67 -7.49 3.62
CA ARG A 10 -11.93 -6.05 3.52
C ARG A 10 -11.15 -5.36 2.41
N LEU A 11 -10.13 -6.01 1.84
CA LEU A 11 -9.23 -5.39 0.88
C LEU A 11 -9.22 -6.12 -0.46
N ARG A 12 -8.96 -5.34 -1.51
CA ARG A 12 -8.43 -5.81 -2.78
C ARG A 12 -7.06 -5.18 -2.96
N ILE A 13 -6.05 -6.00 -3.21
CA ILE A 13 -4.68 -5.54 -3.46
C ILE A 13 -4.34 -5.93 -4.90
N ARG A 14 -4.05 -4.94 -5.73
CA ARG A 14 -3.74 -5.15 -7.15
C ARG A 14 -2.40 -4.52 -7.52
N PRO A 15 -1.73 -5.00 -8.56
CA PRO A 15 -0.59 -4.30 -9.11
C PRO A 15 -0.93 -2.82 -9.38
N SER A 16 0.01 -1.95 -9.04
CA SER A 16 -0.12 -0.52 -9.28
C SER A 16 -0.02 -0.22 -10.77
N VAL A 17 -0.81 0.74 -11.23
CA VAL A 17 -0.82 1.22 -12.61
C VAL A 17 -0.48 2.70 -12.66
N TRP A 18 -0.21 3.23 -13.86
CA TRP A 18 0.14 4.64 -14.04
C TRP A 18 -0.86 5.60 -13.40
N ASP A 19 -2.15 5.31 -13.46
CA ASP A 19 -3.23 6.14 -12.89
C ASP A 19 -3.21 6.20 -11.35
N ASP A 20 -2.34 5.44 -10.70
CA ASP A 20 -2.15 5.52 -9.24
C ASP A 20 -1.07 6.54 -8.85
N VAL A 21 -0.22 6.97 -9.77
CA VAL A 21 0.98 7.77 -9.49
C VAL A 21 0.61 9.13 -8.88
N GLU A 22 -0.42 9.80 -9.40
CA GLU A 22 -0.89 11.07 -8.82
C GLU A 22 -1.39 10.87 -7.38
N THR A 23 -2.12 9.79 -7.12
CA THR A 23 -2.59 9.44 -5.77
C THR A 23 -1.40 9.19 -4.83
N PHE A 24 -0.38 8.47 -5.29
CA PHE A 24 0.84 8.24 -4.50
C PHE A 24 1.58 9.54 -4.21
N PHE A 25 1.71 10.41 -5.20
CA PHE A 25 2.31 11.72 -5.01
C PHE A 25 1.57 12.52 -3.94
N GLN A 26 0.24 12.63 -4.00
CA GLN A 26 -0.57 13.35 -3.02
C GLN A 26 -0.42 12.77 -1.61
N TRP A 27 -0.39 11.45 -1.46
CA TRP A 27 -0.18 10.79 -0.17
C TRP A 27 1.23 11.04 0.37
N GLU A 28 2.24 10.97 -0.49
CA GLU A 28 3.65 11.14 -0.12
C GLU A 28 4.06 12.61 0.09
N GLN A 29 3.15 13.58 -0.07
CA GLN A 29 3.29 14.95 0.43
C GLN A 29 2.87 15.10 1.90
N GLN A 30 2.16 14.11 2.46
CA GLN A 30 1.65 14.18 3.83
C GLN A 30 2.72 13.73 4.84
N PRO A 31 3.10 14.58 5.82
CA PRO A 31 4.06 14.20 6.86
C PRO A 31 3.66 12.92 7.59
N ALA A 32 2.36 12.73 7.87
CA ALA A 32 1.84 11.54 8.53
C ALA A 32 2.08 10.24 7.74
N VAL A 33 2.29 10.31 6.42
CA VAL A 33 2.66 9.16 5.58
C VAL A 33 4.18 8.98 5.54
N THR A 34 4.93 10.09 5.44
CA THR A 34 6.36 10.03 5.14
C THR A 34 7.29 10.05 6.34
N GLU A 35 6.76 10.25 7.55
CA GLU A 35 7.55 10.41 8.78
C GLU A 35 8.64 9.33 8.93
N PHE A 36 8.29 8.08 8.67
CA PHE A 36 9.18 6.92 8.82
C PHE A 36 9.69 6.34 7.50
N PHE A 37 9.70 7.14 6.42
CA PHE A 37 10.24 6.75 5.12
C PHE A 37 11.35 7.68 4.66
N SER A 38 12.24 7.18 3.82
CA SER A 38 13.30 7.95 3.17
C SER A 38 12.82 8.93 2.09
N ILE A 39 11.51 9.18 2.04
CA ILE A 39 10.91 10.16 1.13
C ILE A 39 11.25 11.56 1.64
N ARG A 40 11.97 12.35 0.83
CA ARG A 40 12.32 13.70 1.18
C ARG A 40 11.13 14.65 1.05
N ASP A 41 11.12 15.70 1.86
CA ASP A 41 10.14 16.76 1.73
C ASP A 41 10.32 17.51 0.39
N GLY A 42 9.22 17.95 -0.19
CA GLY A 42 9.23 18.65 -1.47
C GLY A 42 9.58 17.76 -2.68
N GLN A 43 9.42 16.45 -2.57
CA GLN A 43 9.48 15.56 -3.73
C GLN A 43 8.47 16.01 -4.79
N THR A 44 8.90 16.12 -6.05
CA THR A 44 8.03 16.55 -7.14
C THR A 44 7.23 15.40 -7.72
N MET A 45 6.15 15.75 -8.45
CA MET A 45 5.37 14.74 -9.21
C MET A 45 6.24 14.01 -10.23
N GLU A 46 7.16 14.72 -10.90
CA GLU A 46 8.07 14.13 -11.87
C GLU A 46 9.01 13.10 -11.22
N GLU A 47 9.53 13.40 -10.02
CA GLU A 47 10.38 12.46 -9.28
C GLU A 47 9.61 11.22 -8.83
N THR A 48 8.36 11.40 -8.36
CA THR A 48 7.48 10.28 -8.01
C THR A 48 7.19 9.40 -9.23
N ALA A 49 6.86 10.02 -10.37
CA ALA A 49 6.58 9.32 -11.62
C ALA A 49 7.81 8.57 -12.15
N ARG A 50 8.98 9.21 -12.14
CA ARG A 50 10.24 8.60 -12.58
C ARG A 50 10.60 7.39 -11.72
N LYS A 51 10.44 7.51 -10.40
CA LYS A 51 10.68 6.40 -9.48
C LYS A 51 9.69 5.25 -9.72
N PHE A 52 8.40 5.57 -9.87
CA PHE A 52 7.38 4.58 -10.18
C PHE A 52 7.73 3.78 -11.44
N LEU A 53 8.10 4.45 -12.54
CA LEU A 53 8.47 3.79 -13.79
C LEU A 53 9.73 2.92 -13.63
N LYS A 54 10.76 3.45 -12.94
CA LYS A 54 11.98 2.68 -12.67
C LYS A 54 11.68 1.38 -11.91
N ASP A 55 10.84 1.46 -10.89
CA ASP A 55 10.45 0.29 -10.10
C ASP A 55 9.53 -0.65 -10.91
N GLN A 56 8.70 -0.09 -11.82
CA GLN A 56 7.83 -0.88 -12.72
C GLN A 56 8.63 -1.68 -13.76
N GLU A 57 9.76 -1.16 -14.21
CA GLU A 57 10.67 -1.81 -15.16
C GLU A 57 11.62 -2.79 -14.49
N ASN A 58 11.75 -2.73 -13.17
CA ASN A 58 12.65 -3.59 -12.41
C ASN A 58 12.03 -4.99 -12.22
N PRO A 59 12.62 -6.06 -12.79
CA PRO A 59 12.09 -7.42 -12.64
C PRO A 59 12.16 -7.95 -11.21
N ASN A 60 12.95 -7.31 -10.35
CA ASN A 60 13.15 -7.66 -8.95
C ASN A 60 12.32 -6.77 -8.00
N ALA A 61 11.30 -6.10 -8.52
CA ALA A 61 10.38 -5.28 -7.72
C ALA A 61 8.93 -5.50 -8.14
N GLU A 62 8.03 -5.40 -7.17
CA GLU A 62 6.59 -5.43 -7.39
C GLU A 62 5.92 -4.29 -6.62
N GLN A 63 4.96 -3.63 -7.24
CA GLN A 63 4.23 -2.52 -6.64
C GLN A 63 2.73 -2.79 -6.64
N PHE A 64 2.09 -2.53 -5.50
CA PHE A 64 0.67 -2.79 -5.31
C PHE A 64 -0.05 -1.59 -4.73
N THR A 65 -1.29 -1.41 -5.17
CA THR A 65 -2.27 -0.46 -4.62
C THR A 65 -3.25 -1.21 -3.75
N ILE A 66 -3.44 -0.75 -2.51
CA ILE A 66 -4.41 -1.29 -1.57
C ILE A 66 -5.73 -0.57 -1.77
N LEU A 67 -6.80 -1.32 -2.00
CA LEU A 67 -8.16 -0.84 -2.16
C LEU A 67 -9.02 -1.36 -1.01
N LEU A 68 -9.78 -0.47 -0.39
CA LEU A 68 -10.80 -0.83 0.61
C LEU A 68 -12.10 -1.18 -0.11
N LYS A 69 -12.66 -2.32 0.21
CA LYS A 69 -14.00 -2.72 -0.21
C LYS A 69 -15.00 -1.97 0.66
N THR A 70 -15.78 -1.07 0.08
CA THR A 70 -16.93 -0.50 0.77
C THR A 70 -18.03 -1.55 0.86
N PRO A 71 -18.62 -1.80 2.04
CA PRO A 71 -19.82 -2.64 2.12
C PRO A 71 -20.90 -2.01 1.24
N ASP A 72 -21.60 -2.85 0.48
CA ASP A 72 -22.80 -2.43 -0.25
C ASP A 72 -23.81 -1.82 0.73
N LEU A 73 -23.96 -0.50 0.73
CA LEU A 73 -24.98 0.21 1.52
C LEU A 73 -26.39 0.07 0.91
N GLN A 74 -26.59 -0.86 -0.01
CA GLN A 74 -27.89 -1.09 -0.67
C GLN A 74 -28.90 -1.90 0.17
N GLY A 75 -28.75 -1.94 1.50
CA GLY A 75 -29.67 -2.64 2.40
C GLY A 75 -30.29 -1.79 3.52
N LEU A 76 -30.02 -0.50 3.60
CA LEU A 76 -30.66 0.36 4.60
C LEU A 76 -31.89 1.07 4.02
N PRO A 77 -33.07 1.01 4.68
CA PRO A 77 -34.25 1.71 4.21
C PRO A 77 -33.97 3.22 4.20
N ALA A 78 -34.21 3.83 3.04
CA ALA A 78 -34.09 5.28 2.85
C ALA A 78 -34.98 6.01 3.86
N THR A 79 -34.39 6.70 4.83
CA THR A 79 -35.10 7.74 5.57
C THR A 79 -35.38 8.88 4.61
N GLN A 80 -36.66 9.16 4.46
CA GLN A 80 -37.22 10.22 3.64
C GLN A 80 -36.64 11.58 3.95
N SER A 81 -35.92 12.18 2.99
CA SER A 81 -35.96 13.62 2.72
C SER A 81 -34.99 13.99 1.58
N ALA A 82 -35.52 14.11 0.38
CA ALA A 82 -35.19 15.13 -0.63
C ALA A 82 -35.93 14.77 -1.92
N GLN A 83 -37.09 15.38 -2.07
CA GLN A 83 -37.71 15.60 -3.38
C GLN A 83 -36.87 16.65 -4.11
N ASP A 84 -36.72 16.42 -5.41
CA ASP A 84 -36.31 17.31 -6.48
C ASP A 84 -34.99 16.96 -7.15
N ALA A 85 -35.05 16.12 -8.16
CA ALA A 85 -34.34 16.29 -9.43
C ALA A 85 -34.76 15.18 -10.40
N ALA A 86 -35.75 15.46 -11.18
CA ALA A 86 -36.19 14.63 -12.31
C ALA A 86 -35.32 14.93 -13.55
N ASN A 87 -35.11 13.87 -14.34
CA ASN A 87 -34.68 13.86 -15.74
C ASN A 87 -33.20 13.79 -16.08
N VAL A 88 -32.66 12.57 -16.22
CA VAL A 88 -31.64 12.22 -17.21
C VAL A 88 -31.96 10.84 -17.78
N PRO A 89 -31.87 10.60 -19.13
CA PRO A 89 -32.35 9.41 -19.77
C PRO A 89 -31.48 8.18 -19.50
N GLN A 90 -32.17 7.04 -19.30
CA GLN A 90 -31.58 5.72 -19.13
C GLN A 90 -30.95 5.24 -20.46
N SER A 91 -29.66 4.99 -20.44
CA SER A 91 -28.99 4.08 -21.37
C SER A 91 -28.73 2.76 -20.63
N SER A 92 -29.42 1.74 -21.12
CA SER A 92 -29.28 0.36 -20.68
C SER A 92 -27.97 -0.21 -21.17
N ASP A 93 -26.98 -0.39 -20.27
CA ASP A 93 -25.91 -1.37 -20.47
C ASP A 93 -25.39 -1.87 -19.11
N ALA A 94 -25.49 -3.18 -18.95
CA ALA A 94 -24.83 -4.05 -17.97
C ALA A 94 -24.56 -3.46 -16.57
N GLN A 95 -25.47 -3.72 -15.64
CA GLN A 95 -25.27 -3.63 -14.20
C GLN A 95 -24.17 -4.61 -13.74
N ASP A 96 -22.91 -4.21 -13.87
CA ASP A 96 -21.83 -4.73 -13.07
C ASP A 96 -21.88 -4.00 -11.71
N THR A 97 -22.30 -4.71 -10.67
CA THR A 97 -22.38 -4.22 -9.28
C THR A 97 -20.96 -3.93 -8.80
N ARG A 98 -20.40 -2.78 -9.21
CA ARG A 98 -19.10 -2.30 -8.73
C ARG A 98 -19.29 -1.73 -7.34
N ALA A 99 -19.05 -2.58 -6.33
CA ALA A 99 -18.66 -2.07 -5.02
C ALA A 99 -17.56 -1.01 -5.24
N SER A 100 -17.79 0.22 -4.81
CA SER A 100 -16.83 1.30 -5.05
C SER A 100 -15.57 0.99 -4.24
N LEU A 101 -14.46 0.76 -4.93
CA LEU A 101 -13.17 0.44 -4.34
C LEU A 101 -12.41 1.74 -4.08
N GLN A 102 -12.20 2.08 -2.81
CA GLN A 102 -11.43 3.24 -2.42
C GLN A 102 -9.93 2.91 -2.33
N LYS A 103 -9.07 3.64 -3.04
CA LYS A 103 -7.62 3.55 -2.84
C LYS A 103 -7.27 4.04 -1.43
N ILE A 104 -6.55 3.24 -0.65
CA ILE A 104 -6.20 3.57 0.75
C ILE A 104 -4.73 3.44 1.09
N GLY A 105 -3.91 2.82 0.25
CA GLY A 105 -2.51 2.60 0.57
C GLY A 105 -1.70 1.98 -0.56
N ARG A 106 -0.42 1.78 -0.29
CA ARG A 106 0.57 1.26 -1.23
C ARG A 106 1.46 0.22 -0.55
N ILE A 107 1.88 -0.79 -1.33
CA ILE A 107 2.91 -1.75 -0.96
C ILE A 107 3.96 -1.80 -2.07
N VAL A 108 5.23 -1.90 -1.70
CA VAL A 108 6.33 -2.15 -2.63
C VAL A 108 7.19 -3.27 -2.06
N LEU A 109 7.37 -4.31 -2.86
CA LEU A 109 8.39 -5.34 -2.68
C LEU A 109 9.59 -4.97 -3.53
N ALA A 110 10.78 -5.12 -3.00
CA ALA A 110 12.05 -4.81 -3.68
C ALA A 110 13.06 -5.93 -3.44
N ASP A 111 14.16 -5.87 -4.17
CA ASP A 111 15.28 -6.81 -4.07
C ASP A 111 14.83 -8.28 -4.07
N ILE A 112 13.84 -8.59 -4.92
CA ILE A 112 13.27 -9.93 -5.04
C ILE A 112 14.26 -10.83 -5.76
N GLU A 113 14.74 -11.83 -5.04
CA GLU A 113 15.50 -12.95 -5.59
C GLU A 113 14.63 -14.21 -5.44
N HIS A 114 13.93 -14.58 -6.53
CA HIS A 114 12.98 -15.70 -6.53
C HIS A 114 13.59 -16.98 -5.94
N GLY A 115 12.84 -17.65 -5.06
CA GLY A 115 13.29 -18.84 -4.36
C GLY A 115 14.28 -18.59 -3.23
N TRP A 116 14.56 -17.32 -2.90
CA TRP A 116 15.47 -17.00 -1.81
C TRP A 116 14.95 -15.88 -0.92
N LYS A 117 15.09 -14.59 -1.30
CA LYS A 117 14.78 -13.46 -0.41
C LYS A 117 14.10 -12.31 -1.13
N GLY A 118 13.49 -11.41 -0.34
CA GLY A 118 12.95 -10.15 -0.84
C GLY A 118 12.73 -9.16 0.31
N GLU A 119 12.63 -7.90 -0.02
CA GLU A 119 12.39 -6.81 0.92
C GLU A 119 10.95 -6.30 0.82
N LEU A 120 10.25 -6.19 1.95
CA LEU A 120 9.08 -5.34 2.06
C LEU A 120 9.54 -3.90 2.25
N TRP A 121 9.86 -3.23 1.14
CA TRP A 121 10.50 -1.93 1.14
C TRP A 121 9.58 -0.79 1.55
N ARG A 122 8.26 -0.91 1.27
CA ARG A 122 7.29 0.12 1.63
C ARG A 122 5.92 -0.49 1.87
N ILE A 123 5.28 -0.09 2.97
CA ILE A 123 3.85 -0.30 3.20
C ILE A 123 3.29 0.86 4.00
N TYR A 124 2.17 1.43 3.55
CA TYR A 124 1.40 2.40 4.32
C TYR A 124 -0.08 2.38 4.00
N ILE A 125 -0.90 2.76 4.99
CA ILE A 125 -2.27 3.22 4.84
C ILE A 125 -2.23 4.74 4.93
N ALA A 126 -2.65 5.42 3.86
CA ALA A 126 -2.49 6.87 3.72
C ALA A 126 -3.44 7.64 4.65
N ASP A 127 -4.72 7.27 4.68
CA ASP A 127 -5.70 7.90 5.55
C ASP A 127 -5.48 7.49 7.01
N SER A 128 -5.19 8.49 7.86
CA SER A 128 -5.00 8.29 9.30
C SER A 128 -6.25 7.76 9.99
N ALA A 129 -7.45 8.10 9.51
CA ALA A 129 -8.72 7.61 10.06
C ALA A 129 -8.90 6.10 9.86
N LEU A 130 -8.22 5.51 8.87
CA LEU A 130 -8.24 4.06 8.62
C LEU A 130 -7.15 3.28 9.35
N ARG A 131 -6.22 3.99 10.02
CA ARG A 131 -5.15 3.35 10.78
C ARG A 131 -5.68 2.76 12.09
N GLY A 132 -4.98 1.80 12.66
CA GLY A 132 -5.40 1.11 13.89
C GLY A 132 -6.56 0.12 13.73
N GLN A 133 -7.20 0.06 12.56
CA GLN A 133 -8.33 -0.83 12.28
C GLN A 133 -7.90 -2.23 11.77
N GLY A 134 -6.61 -2.53 11.77
CA GLY A 134 -6.06 -3.82 11.34
C GLY A 134 -5.91 -3.99 9.82
N LEU A 135 -6.19 -2.96 9.01
CA LEU A 135 -6.08 -3.03 7.54
C LEU A 135 -4.63 -3.26 7.09
N GLY A 136 -3.67 -2.59 7.72
CA GLY A 136 -2.25 -2.84 7.44
C GLY A 136 -1.82 -4.27 7.75
N ARG A 137 -2.31 -4.86 8.84
CA ARG A 137 -2.08 -6.27 9.18
C ARG A 137 -2.65 -7.22 8.13
N GLU A 138 -3.86 -6.94 7.67
CA GLU A 138 -4.55 -7.72 6.66
C GLU A 138 -3.79 -7.68 5.32
N ALA A 139 -3.34 -6.49 4.91
CA ALA A 139 -2.55 -6.31 3.71
C ALA A 139 -1.19 -7.02 3.79
N MET A 140 -0.49 -6.90 4.93
CA MET A 140 0.79 -7.59 5.13
C MET A 140 0.66 -9.11 5.07
N ARG A 141 -0.38 -9.68 5.67
CA ARG A 141 -0.59 -11.14 5.60
C ARG A 141 -0.77 -11.62 4.17
N ALA A 142 -1.54 -10.90 3.36
CA ALA A 142 -1.69 -11.24 1.95
C ALA A 142 -0.37 -11.15 1.18
N MET A 143 0.47 -10.14 1.48
CA MET A 143 1.79 -10.02 0.85
C MET A 143 2.78 -11.08 1.35
N MET A 144 2.77 -11.43 2.63
CA MET A 144 3.60 -12.52 3.15
C MET A 144 3.22 -13.85 2.48
N GLU A 145 1.93 -14.12 2.32
CA GLU A 145 1.47 -15.32 1.60
C GLU A 145 1.98 -15.32 0.16
N HIS A 146 1.90 -14.19 -0.55
CA HIS A 146 2.46 -14.03 -1.89
C HIS A 146 3.97 -14.29 -1.91
N CYS A 147 4.71 -13.68 -1.00
CA CYS A 147 6.17 -13.82 -0.93
C CYS A 147 6.58 -15.30 -0.73
N PHE A 148 5.98 -15.99 0.23
CA PHE A 148 6.38 -17.35 0.55
C PHE A 148 5.80 -18.41 -0.40
N ARG A 149 4.59 -18.23 -0.92
CA ARG A 149 3.94 -19.25 -1.76
C ARG A 149 4.14 -19.04 -3.25
N ASP A 150 4.09 -17.80 -3.72
CA ASP A 150 4.14 -17.53 -5.16
C ASP A 150 5.54 -17.20 -5.65
N LEU A 151 6.27 -16.38 -4.87
CA LEU A 151 7.67 -16.05 -5.17
C LEU A 151 8.64 -17.09 -4.59
N ALA A 152 8.13 -18.04 -3.80
CA ALA A 152 8.88 -19.09 -3.12
C ALA A 152 10.06 -18.56 -2.28
N LEU A 153 9.90 -17.37 -1.66
CA LEU A 153 10.95 -16.80 -0.84
C LEU A 153 11.15 -17.62 0.43
N GLU A 154 12.39 -17.83 0.82
CA GLU A 154 12.77 -18.40 2.12
C GLU A 154 12.92 -17.32 3.19
N ARG A 155 13.14 -16.06 2.75
CA ARG A 155 13.35 -14.91 3.63
C ARG A 155 12.61 -13.69 3.10
N LEU A 156 11.76 -13.11 3.94
CA LEU A 156 11.21 -11.77 3.75
C LEU A 156 11.75 -10.87 4.85
N TYR A 157 12.39 -9.78 4.48
CA TYR A 157 12.91 -8.81 5.45
C TYR A 157 12.34 -7.41 5.20
N LEU A 158 12.46 -6.56 6.17
CA LEU A 158 12.12 -5.15 6.10
C LEU A 158 13.05 -4.36 7.01
N ASP A 159 13.13 -3.07 6.76
CA ASP A 159 13.75 -2.14 7.67
C ASP A 159 12.77 -1.04 8.13
N HIS A 160 13.06 -0.40 9.24
CA HIS A 160 12.28 0.74 9.72
C HIS A 160 13.13 1.69 10.58
N TYR A 161 12.77 2.95 10.60
CA TYR A 161 13.42 3.95 11.45
C TYR A 161 13.14 3.70 12.93
N THR A 162 14.10 4.07 13.77
CA THR A 162 13.91 4.11 15.22
C THR A 162 12.66 4.91 15.59
N GLY A 163 11.82 4.34 16.45
CA GLY A 163 10.57 4.98 16.90
C GLY A 163 9.36 4.74 15.98
N ASN A 164 9.50 4.01 14.89
CA ASN A 164 8.36 3.67 14.04
C ASN A 164 7.37 2.76 14.79
N PRO A 165 6.11 3.19 15.00
CA PRO A 165 5.12 2.40 15.73
C PRO A 165 4.74 1.10 15.03
N ALA A 166 5.00 0.98 13.72
CA ALA A 166 4.76 -0.26 12.97
C ALA A 166 5.66 -1.43 13.42
N ALA A 167 6.72 -1.19 14.19
CA ALA A 167 7.56 -2.25 14.75
C ALA A 167 6.75 -3.32 15.50
N TYR A 168 5.75 -2.90 16.30
CA TYR A 168 4.85 -3.82 17.00
C TYR A 168 4.00 -4.67 16.05
N LEU A 169 3.59 -4.11 14.92
CA LEU A 169 2.87 -4.85 13.89
C LEU A 169 3.78 -5.92 13.30
N TYR A 170 5.00 -5.57 12.92
CA TYR A 170 5.96 -6.49 12.31
C TYR A 170 6.27 -7.67 13.25
N GLN A 171 6.62 -7.39 14.50
CA GLN A 171 6.84 -8.43 15.51
C GLN A 171 5.63 -9.36 15.69
N SER A 172 4.41 -8.79 15.72
CA SER A 172 3.17 -9.58 15.88
C SER A 172 2.81 -10.43 14.65
N LEU A 173 3.46 -10.19 13.51
CA LEU A 173 3.37 -10.98 12.29
C LEU A 173 4.49 -12.03 12.16
N GLY A 174 5.41 -12.06 13.12
CA GLY A 174 6.50 -13.04 13.17
C GLY A 174 7.84 -12.56 12.64
N PHE A 175 7.97 -11.28 12.25
CA PHE A 175 9.27 -10.70 11.94
C PHE A 175 10.13 -10.68 13.18
N GLN A 176 11.38 -11.07 13.04
CA GLN A 176 12.36 -11.11 14.13
C GLN A 176 13.36 -9.98 13.95
N TYR A 177 13.68 -9.33 15.05
CA TYR A 177 14.68 -8.27 15.06
C TYR A 177 16.09 -8.85 14.88
N GLU A 178 16.85 -8.31 13.92
CA GLU A 178 18.20 -8.76 13.59
C GLU A 178 19.31 -7.76 13.98
N GLY A 179 18.96 -6.48 14.14
CA GLY A 179 19.94 -5.50 14.57
C GLY A 179 19.67 -4.07 14.12
N VAL A 180 20.63 -3.18 14.38
CA VAL A 180 20.60 -1.75 13.99
C VAL A 180 21.70 -1.46 12.98
N LEU A 181 21.31 -0.91 11.85
CA LEU A 181 22.20 -0.28 10.89
C LEU A 181 22.32 1.20 11.25
N ARG A 182 23.44 1.58 11.86
CA ARG A 182 23.63 2.95 12.34
C ARG A 182 23.82 3.92 11.19
N ARG A 183 23.08 5.04 11.21
CA ARG A 183 23.13 6.11 10.21
C ARG A 183 22.95 5.62 8.77
N ASN A 184 22.17 4.55 8.59
CA ASN A 184 22.01 3.87 7.32
C ASN A 184 21.06 4.59 6.34
N CYS A 185 20.22 5.47 6.85
CA CYS A 185 19.30 6.23 6.01
C CYS A 185 19.50 7.73 6.16
N ARG A 186 19.28 8.47 5.07
CA ARG A 186 19.37 9.93 5.05
C ARG A 186 18.07 10.53 4.52
N LYS A 187 17.45 11.38 5.35
CA LYS A 187 16.25 12.15 4.96
C LYS A 187 16.45 13.62 5.30
N ASN A 188 16.22 14.52 4.34
CA ASN A 188 16.35 15.97 4.52
C ASN A 188 17.71 16.38 5.16
N GLY A 189 18.79 15.69 4.81
CA GLY A 189 20.12 15.93 5.38
C GLY A 189 20.39 15.28 6.74
N VAL A 190 19.37 14.76 7.42
CA VAL A 190 19.49 14.06 8.72
C VAL A 190 19.75 12.57 8.49
N LEU A 191 20.64 12.00 9.29
CA LEU A 191 20.93 10.56 9.27
C LEU A 191 20.12 9.85 10.35
N TYR A 192 19.54 8.73 9.98
CA TYR A 192 18.71 7.89 10.85
C TYR A 192 19.30 6.49 11.00
N ASP A 193 19.18 5.96 12.21
CA ASP A 193 19.40 4.55 12.46
C ASP A 193 18.20 3.76 11.98
N VAL A 194 18.46 2.59 11.42
CA VAL A 194 17.48 1.71 10.80
C VAL A 194 17.53 0.36 11.48
N HIS A 195 16.37 -0.13 11.90
CA HIS A 195 16.19 -1.45 12.51
C HIS A 195 15.84 -2.46 11.43
N LEU A 196 16.58 -3.55 11.42
CA LEU A 196 16.38 -4.70 10.53
C LEU A 196 15.69 -5.83 11.27
#